data_1d3d3fe08bc64dfa77ef1fac78f395bb
#
_entry.id   1d3d3fe08bc64dfa77ef1fac78f395bb
#
_cell.length_a   1.000
_cell.length_b   1.000
_cell.length_c   1.000
_cell.angle_alpha   90.00
_cell.angle_beta   90.00
_cell.angle_gamma   90.00
#
_symmetry.space_group_name_H-M   'P 1'
#
loop_
_entity.id
_entity.type
_entity.pdbx_description
1 polymer ?
#
loop_
_entity_poly.entity_id
_entity_poly.type
_entity_poly.pdbx_seq_one_letter_code
_entity_poly.pdbx_strand_id
1 'polypeptide(L)'
;IKRLDRALDKIFVTIHVEIPGIITRSQRATNLHQYYVDYVEHQIETKTDNVDFCDISGEKQYCVFTHRGIIGNAKVIGISNHIEAYRGRFETGEEIVHVGYRTSQKVHNMLKFLMDSKSFSQYIGGSSYVISWMSHDLLMGGMPIAASQVEPEDEENDEDENVELETSSPEIILGANRSKTINEFLSGLKTMVNAEVDSYFCVLMVEKVNNGRIAIKYFRSFHNSDLKKRVEYWFNGLEWPVYSMKDGRMKSSAPSLYTITNILIGDDSEKGISVKKESVRVNLIERLMECMLEGKIFPRDLMQLSFKRVKNTATFRFHQSIAHRTTCSLIKKYKTDLKIPVVDKKGEIFVMDNRSFTYGRILAVFDQLESYAMTVKKKGGNGESSARPTNANRLWTSMIQSPQKTSMELQKRTEYARAFLLKSHKGFVIHMEQVLSELFSKLTELTDEKDNLNRPVNEDFILGFYYQKQQFFDNKVLQSEDDKVENKEN
;
A
#
# COMPACT_ATOMS: atom_id res chain seq x y z
N ILE A 1 6.76 23.02 -49.45
CA ILE A 1 6.22 21.80 -50.13
C ILE A 1 6.99 20.55 -49.64
N LYS A 2 8.31 20.49 -49.70
CA LYS A 2 9.08 19.30 -49.23
C LYS A 2 8.92 18.95 -47.71
N ARG A 3 8.43 19.87 -46.86
CA ARG A 3 8.14 19.60 -45.47
C ARG A 3 6.75 19.02 -45.21
N LEU A 4 5.80 19.24 -46.16
CA LEU A 4 4.46 18.66 -46.08
C LEU A 4 4.48 17.18 -46.53
N ASP A 5 5.27 16.82 -47.55
CA ASP A 5 5.30 15.44 -48.08
C ASP A 5 5.71 14.38 -47.04
N ARG A 6 6.58 14.71 -46.08
CA ARG A 6 6.96 13.80 -44.97
C ARG A 6 5.92 13.69 -43.86
N ALA A 7 4.94 14.58 -43.80
CA ALA A 7 3.88 14.59 -42.78
C ALA A 7 2.58 13.94 -43.30
N LEU A 8 2.38 13.87 -44.63
CA LEU A 8 1.15 13.34 -45.21
C LEU A 8 0.92 11.86 -44.88
N ASP A 9 1.97 11.06 -44.80
CA ASP A 9 1.88 9.63 -44.41
C ASP A 9 1.38 9.38 -42.96
N LYS A 10 1.25 10.45 -42.16
CA LYS A 10 0.85 10.39 -40.75
C LYS A 10 -0.41 11.20 -40.44
N ILE A 11 -1.07 11.75 -41.44
CA ILE A 11 -2.26 12.57 -41.27
C ILE A 11 -3.50 11.67 -41.28
N PHE A 12 -4.29 11.72 -40.20
CA PHE A 12 -5.64 11.17 -40.24
C PHE A 12 -6.56 12.16 -40.95
N VAL A 13 -7.13 11.75 -42.04
CA VAL A 13 -8.09 12.56 -42.80
C VAL A 13 -9.51 12.15 -42.39
N THR A 14 -10.31 13.09 -41.91
CA THR A 14 -11.75 12.91 -41.72
C THR A 14 -12.51 13.59 -42.83
N ILE A 15 -13.38 12.85 -43.49
CA ILE A 15 -14.25 13.38 -44.53
C ILE A 15 -15.57 13.80 -43.86
N HIS A 16 -15.89 15.08 -43.94
CA HIS A 16 -17.19 15.60 -43.56
C HIS A 16 -18.09 15.71 -44.78
N VAL A 17 -19.25 15.06 -44.71
CA VAL A 17 -20.30 15.24 -45.73
C VAL A 17 -21.34 16.16 -45.08
N GLU A 18 -21.48 17.39 -45.59
CA GLU A 18 -22.54 18.31 -45.17
C GLU A 18 -23.82 17.98 -45.96
N ILE A 19 -24.81 17.51 -45.22
CA ILE A 19 -26.18 17.33 -45.75
C ILE A 19 -27.00 18.46 -45.14
N PRO A 20 -27.68 19.28 -45.96
CA PRO A 20 -28.53 20.36 -45.46
C PRO A 20 -29.53 19.86 -44.40
N GLY A 21 -29.48 20.42 -43.19
CA GLY A 21 -30.36 20.04 -42.07
C GLY A 21 -29.83 18.93 -41.17
N ILE A 22 -28.69 18.31 -41.43
CA ILE A 22 -28.08 17.25 -40.61
C ILE A 22 -26.70 17.64 -40.21
N ILE A 23 -26.49 18.00 -38.91
CA ILE A 23 -25.18 18.27 -38.33
C ILE A 23 -24.69 16.97 -37.67
N THR A 24 -24.14 16.04 -38.43
CA THR A 24 -23.52 14.86 -37.87
C THR A 24 -22.02 14.86 -38.20
N ARG A 25 -21.20 14.84 -37.13
CA ARG A 25 -19.77 14.53 -37.29
C ARG A 25 -19.67 13.03 -37.56
N SER A 26 -19.17 12.64 -38.71
CA SER A 26 -19.01 11.23 -39.13
C SER A 26 -18.34 10.33 -38.07
N GLN A 27 -17.42 10.91 -37.26
CA GLN A 27 -16.72 10.25 -36.18
C GLN A 27 -17.61 9.83 -34.99
N ARG A 28 -18.81 10.43 -34.86
CA ARG A 28 -19.79 10.15 -33.78
C ARG A 28 -21.09 9.54 -34.30
N ALA A 29 -21.17 9.27 -35.56
CA ALA A 29 -22.34 8.69 -36.20
C ALA A 29 -22.42 7.18 -35.88
N THR A 30 -23.24 6.79 -34.91
CA THR A 30 -23.44 5.38 -34.53
C THR A 30 -23.83 4.52 -35.72
N ASN A 31 -24.64 5.06 -36.63
CA ASN A 31 -25.05 4.38 -37.85
C ASN A 31 -23.88 4.04 -38.78
N LEU A 32 -22.91 4.95 -38.90
CA LEU A 32 -21.73 4.70 -39.73
C LEU A 32 -20.84 3.62 -39.13
N HIS A 33 -20.72 3.60 -37.78
CA HIS A 33 -20.03 2.54 -37.06
C HIS A 33 -20.72 1.18 -37.29
N GLN A 34 -22.06 1.15 -37.24
CA GLN A 34 -22.81 -0.08 -37.47
C GLN A 34 -22.61 -0.57 -38.91
N TYR A 35 -22.75 0.30 -39.93
CA TYR A 35 -22.46 -0.07 -41.32
C TYR A 35 -21.05 -0.62 -41.53
N TYR A 36 -20.07 -0.06 -40.82
CA TYR A 36 -18.70 -0.58 -40.91
C TYR A 36 -18.61 -1.98 -40.27
N VAL A 37 -19.24 -2.20 -39.13
CA VAL A 37 -19.28 -3.52 -38.47
C VAL A 37 -19.95 -4.52 -39.37
N ASP A 38 -21.13 -4.20 -39.94
CA ASP A 38 -21.89 -5.07 -40.84
C ASP A 38 -21.09 -5.40 -42.11
N TYR A 39 -20.38 -4.41 -42.66
CA TYR A 39 -19.50 -4.62 -43.81
C TYR A 39 -18.35 -5.59 -43.46
N VAL A 40 -17.68 -5.40 -42.34
CA VAL A 40 -16.57 -6.28 -41.91
C VAL A 40 -17.10 -7.68 -41.60
N GLU A 41 -18.26 -7.82 -40.97
CA GLU A 41 -18.87 -9.12 -40.72
C GLU A 41 -19.22 -9.84 -41.99
N HIS A 42 -19.81 -9.16 -42.97
CA HIS A 42 -20.09 -9.73 -44.31
C HIS A 42 -18.81 -10.19 -45.00
N GLN A 43 -17.73 -9.38 -44.94
CA GLN A 43 -16.43 -9.76 -45.53
C GLN A 43 -15.83 -11.02 -44.88
N ILE A 44 -16.11 -11.25 -43.59
CA ILE A 44 -15.64 -12.41 -42.84
C ILE A 44 -16.49 -13.65 -43.17
N GLU A 45 -17.81 -13.49 -43.27
CA GLU A 45 -18.75 -14.56 -43.60
C GLU A 45 -18.50 -15.14 -45.00
N THR A 46 -17.95 -14.34 -45.92
CA THR A 46 -17.55 -14.78 -47.26
C THR A 46 -16.25 -15.58 -47.30
N LYS A 47 -15.47 -15.61 -46.21
CA LYS A 47 -14.25 -16.38 -46.11
C LYS A 47 -14.55 -17.84 -45.81
N THR A 48 -14.00 -18.72 -46.63
CA THR A 48 -14.14 -20.18 -46.50
C THR A 48 -12.90 -20.86 -45.93
N ASP A 49 -11.77 -20.17 -45.97
CA ASP A 49 -10.51 -20.61 -45.40
C ASP A 49 -10.51 -20.37 -43.88
N ASN A 50 -9.84 -21.22 -43.12
CA ASN A 50 -9.67 -21.10 -41.65
C ASN A 50 -10.99 -21.04 -40.82
N VAL A 51 -12.03 -21.73 -41.30
CA VAL A 51 -13.30 -21.87 -40.58
C VAL A 51 -13.22 -23.11 -39.68
N ASP A 52 -13.17 -22.89 -38.35
CA ASP A 52 -13.09 -23.94 -37.34
C ASP A 52 -13.88 -23.59 -36.09
N PHE A 53 -13.95 -24.52 -35.12
CA PHE A 53 -14.55 -24.26 -33.85
C PHE A 53 -13.65 -23.34 -32.98
N CYS A 54 -14.21 -22.25 -32.51
CA CYS A 54 -13.51 -21.35 -31.62
C CYS A 54 -13.34 -21.98 -30.24
N ASP A 55 -12.12 -22.13 -29.75
CA ASP A 55 -11.79 -22.73 -28.45
C ASP A 55 -12.40 -21.97 -27.26
N ILE A 56 -12.79 -20.71 -27.45
CA ILE A 56 -13.38 -19.87 -26.39
C ILE A 56 -14.91 -19.93 -26.40
N SER A 57 -15.55 -19.77 -27.57
CA SER A 57 -17.02 -19.72 -27.68
C SER A 57 -17.65 -21.05 -28.01
N GLY A 58 -16.92 -22.03 -28.51
CA GLY A 58 -17.44 -23.30 -29.01
C GLY A 58 -18.21 -23.21 -30.31
N GLU A 59 -18.31 -22.02 -30.93
CA GLU A 59 -19.03 -21.80 -32.17
C GLU A 59 -18.11 -21.97 -33.41
N LYS A 60 -18.64 -22.49 -34.47
CA LYS A 60 -17.96 -22.58 -35.76
C LYS A 60 -17.91 -21.22 -36.43
N GLN A 61 -16.72 -20.66 -36.62
CA GLN A 61 -16.52 -19.33 -37.18
C GLN A 61 -15.14 -19.20 -37.86
N TYR A 62 -14.97 -18.14 -38.64
CA TYR A 62 -13.65 -17.82 -39.19
C TYR A 62 -12.67 -17.50 -38.03
N CYS A 63 -11.60 -18.29 -37.93
CA CYS A 63 -10.57 -18.15 -36.88
C CYS A 63 -9.41 -17.28 -37.35
N VAL A 64 -8.89 -16.47 -36.43
CA VAL A 64 -7.76 -15.56 -36.69
C VAL A 64 -6.55 -15.95 -35.85
N PHE A 65 -5.38 -15.81 -36.42
CA PHE A 65 -4.09 -16.11 -35.76
C PHE A 65 -3.33 -14.85 -35.35
N THR A 66 -3.82 -13.68 -35.80
CA THR A 66 -3.27 -12.39 -35.44
C THR A 66 -4.27 -11.61 -34.63
N HIS A 67 -3.95 -11.37 -33.36
CA HIS A 67 -4.80 -10.67 -32.43
C HIS A 67 -4.33 -9.24 -32.20
N ARG A 68 -5.24 -8.40 -31.67
CA ARG A 68 -4.96 -6.99 -31.35
C ARG A 68 -3.94 -6.88 -30.22
N GLY A 69 -2.99 -5.93 -30.33
CA GLY A 69 -2.13 -5.52 -29.22
C GLY A 69 -2.91 -4.76 -28.15
N ILE A 70 -2.61 -5.04 -26.90
CA ILE A 70 -3.26 -4.42 -25.74
C ILE A 70 -2.35 -3.36 -25.12
N ILE A 71 -1.07 -3.69 -24.91
CA ILE A 71 -0.05 -2.75 -24.40
C ILE A 71 0.95 -2.49 -25.53
N GLY A 72 0.69 -1.46 -26.33
CA GLY A 72 1.38 -1.28 -27.61
C GLY A 72 1.09 -2.47 -28.52
N ASN A 73 2.13 -3.13 -29.04
CA ASN A 73 1.98 -4.32 -29.88
C ASN A 73 1.89 -5.65 -29.11
N ALA A 74 2.05 -5.61 -27.79
CA ALA A 74 2.02 -6.83 -26.97
C ALA A 74 0.59 -7.38 -26.87
N LYS A 75 0.46 -8.70 -27.05
CA LYS A 75 -0.79 -9.45 -27.19
C LYS A 75 -0.97 -10.41 -26.01
N VAL A 76 -2.21 -10.66 -25.62
CA VAL A 76 -2.56 -11.70 -24.62
C VAL A 76 -2.52 -13.08 -25.28
N ILE A 77 -3.09 -13.18 -26.48
CA ILE A 77 -3.06 -14.39 -27.30
C ILE A 77 -2.03 -14.16 -28.40
N GLY A 78 -0.96 -14.93 -28.40
CA GLY A 78 0.10 -14.83 -29.36
C GLY A 78 0.72 -16.19 -29.66
N ILE A 79 0.79 -16.54 -30.93
CA ILE A 79 1.44 -17.74 -31.40
C ILE A 79 2.92 -17.43 -31.61
N SER A 80 3.79 -18.31 -31.13
CA SER A 80 5.23 -18.19 -31.40
C SER A 80 5.55 -18.53 -32.82
N ASN A 81 6.36 -17.69 -33.49
CA ASN A 81 6.89 -18.01 -34.82
C ASN A 81 8.07 -19.01 -34.75
N HIS A 82 8.47 -19.41 -33.53
CA HIS A 82 9.57 -20.36 -33.32
C HIS A 82 9.01 -21.78 -33.30
N ILE A 83 9.41 -22.58 -34.27
CA ILE A 83 9.01 -23.98 -34.42
C ILE A 83 9.28 -24.78 -33.12
N GLU A 84 10.37 -24.47 -32.41
CA GLU A 84 10.71 -25.17 -31.18
C GLU A 84 9.64 -25.06 -30.09
N ALA A 85 8.79 -24.01 -30.13
CA ALA A 85 7.75 -23.79 -29.11
C ALA A 85 6.61 -24.84 -29.20
N TYR A 86 6.38 -25.43 -30.36
CA TYR A 86 5.28 -26.36 -30.59
C TYR A 86 5.69 -27.66 -31.29
N ARG A 87 6.95 -27.82 -31.65
CA ARG A 87 7.47 -28.99 -32.36
C ARG A 87 7.15 -30.29 -31.61
N GLY A 88 6.66 -31.27 -32.33
CA GLY A 88 6.26 -32.57 -31.83
C GLY A 88 4.85 -32.64 -31.21
N ARG A 89 4.11 -31.50 -31.24
CA ARG A 89 2.70 -31.46 -30.86
C ARG A 89 1.82 -30.99 -32.00
N PHE A 90 2.28 -30.00 -32.75
CA PHE A 90 1.57 -29.39 -33.88
C PHE A 90 2.52 -29.28 -35.08
N GLU A 91 1.98 -29.33 -36.28
CA GLU A 91 2.76 -29.13 -37.53
C GLU A 91 3.01 -27.64 -37.76
N THR A 92 2.01 -26.83 -37.48
CA THR A 92 2.05 -25.37 -37.62
C THR A 92 1.65 -24.67 -36.33
N GLY A 93 2.04 -23.41 -36.18
CA GLY A 93 1.65 -22.58 -35.02
C GLY A 93 0.14 -22.28 -35.00
N GLU A 94 -0.51 -22.37 -36.16
CA GLU A 94 -1.93 -22.08 -36.29
C GLU A 94 -2.83 -23.16 -35.69
N GLU A 95 -2.32 -24.37 -35.55
CA GLU A 95 -3.03 -25.49 -34.89
C GLU A 95 -3.08 -25.39 -33.36
N ILE A 96 -2.32 -24.48 -32.76
CA ILE A 96 -2.18 -24.40 -31.32
C ILE A 96 -3.45 -23.90 -30.64
N VAL A 97 -4.13 -22.92 -31.24
CA VAL A 97 -5.33 -22.30 -30.69
C VAL A 97 -6.18 -21.68 -31.81
N HIS A 98 -7.47 -21.98 -31.78
CA HIS A 98 -8.44 -21.45 -32.72
C HIS A 98 -9.32 -20.42 -32.05
N VAL A 99 -9.16 -19.15 -32.39
CA VAL A 99 -9.97 -18.06 -31.83
C VAL A 99 -10.72 -17.37 -32.98
N GLY A 100 -12.05 -17.49 -32.90
CA GLY A 100 -12.90 -16.85 -33.88
C GLY A 100 -12.76 -15.34 -33.89
N TYR A 101 -12.88 -14.72 -35.07
CA TYR A 101 -12.68 -13.28 -35.23
C TYR A 101 -13.57 -12.46 -34.30
N ARG A 102 -14.89 -12.73 -34.25
CA ARG A 102 -15.84 -12.00 -33.37
C ARG A 102 -15.44 -12.12 -31.90
N THR A 103 -15.07 -13.32 -31.47
CA THR A 103 -14.62 -13.60 -30.13
C THR A 103 -13.34 -12.85 -29.80
N SER A 104 -12.35 -12.89 -30.70
CA SER A 104 -11.10 -12.15 -30.59
C SER A 104 -11.35 -10.64 -30.43
N GLN A 105 -12.20 -10.05 -31.30
CA GLN A 105 -12.50 -8.62 -31.22
C GLN A 105 -13.19 -8.24 -29.90
N LYS A 106 -14.19 -9.01 -29.45
CA LYS A 106 -14.87 -8.77 -28.18
C LYS A 106 -13.90 -8.80 -27.00
N VAL A 107 -13.10 -9.85 -26.88
CA VAL A 107 -12.14 -10.02 -25.76
C VAL A 107 -11.09 -8.90 -25.75
N HIS A 108 -10.44 -8.65 -26.88
CA HIS A 108 -9.34 -7.69 -26.91
C HIS A 108 -9.83 -6.23 -26.83
N ASN A 109 -10.98 -5.90 -27.42
CA ASN A 109 -11.55 -4.55 -27.29
C ASN A 109 -12.03 -4.28 -25.87
N MET A 110 -12.66 -5.27 -25.21
CA MET A 110 -13.06 -5.14 -23.81
C MET A 110 -11.85 -4.96 -22.89
N LEU A 111 -10.84 -5.80 -23.04
CA LEU A 111 -9.62 -5.70 -22.23
C LEU A 111 -8.91 -4.35 -22.46
N LYS A 112 -8.86 -3.88 -23.70
CA LYS A 112 -8.31 -2.56 -24.02
C LYS A 112 -9.12 -1.43 -23.39
N PHE A 113 -10.45 -1.50 -23.43
CA PHE A 113 -11.35 -0.54 -22.76
C PHE A 113 -11.09 -0.49 -21.25
N LEU A 114 -11.04 -1.66 -20.61
CA LEU A 114 -10.78 -1.75 -19.17
C LEU A 114 -9.39 -1.18 -18.81
N MET A 115 -8.38 -1.44 -19.63
CA MET A 115 -7.03 -0.95 -19.40
C MET A 115 -6.87 0.56 -19.59
N ASP A 116 -7.57 1.13 -20.58
CA ASP A 116 -7.48 2.57 -20.87
C ASP A 116 -8.27 3.42 -19.87
N SER A 117 -9.14 2.81 -19.09
CA SER A 117 -9.96 3.51 -18.08
C SER A 117 -9.28 3.50 -16.71
N LYS A 118 -9.05 4.69 -16.16
CA LYS A 118 -8.53 4.87 -14.78
C LYS A 118 -9.46 4.31 -13.71
N SER A 119 -10.73 4.09 -14.00
CA SER A 119 -11.71 3.49 -13.08
C SER A 119 -11.53 1.99 -12.92
N PHE A 120 -10.97 1.31 -13.92
CA PHE A 120 -10.82 -0.14 -13.93
C PHE A 120 -9.36 -0.60 -13.83
N SER A 121 -8.41 0.23 -14.24
CA SER A 121 -7.02 -0.16 -14.39
C SER A 121 -6.08 0.74 -13.59
N GLN A 122 -5.09 0.10 -13.00
CA GLN A 122 -4.02 0.76 -12.28
C GLN A 122 -2.66 0.24 -12.70
N TYR A 123 -1.77 1.14 -13.05
CA TYR A 123 -0.35 0.84 -13.26
C TYR A 123 0.35 0.61 -11.93
N ILE A 124 1.10 -0.49 -11.80
CA ILE A 124 1.79 -0.89 -10.57
C ILE A 124 3.32 -0.94 -10.70
N GLY A 125 3.87 -0.51 -11.83
CA GLY A 125 5.29 -0.53 -12.13
C GLY A 125 5.69 -1.65 -13.10
N GLY A 126 6.91 -1.60 -13.65
CA GLY A 126 7.49 -2.66 -14.46
C GLY A 126 6.68 -3.07 -15.70
N SER A 127 5.89 -2.17 -16.28
CA SER A 127 4.94 -2.47 -17.37
C SER A 127 3.81 -3.41 -16.96
N SER A 128 3.44 -3.42 -15.69
CA SER A 128 2.38 -4.25 -15.12
C SER A 128 1.17 -3.40 -14.73
N TYR A 129 -0.01 -4.00 -14.90
CA TYR A 129 -1.30 -3.38 -14.59
C TYR A 129 -2.16 -4.33 -13.80
N VAL A 130 -2.92 -3.79 -12.86
CA VAL A 130 -4.03 -4.48 -12.20
C VAL A 130 -5.32 -3.91 -12.76
N ILE A 131 -6.19 -4.80 -13.21
CA ILE A 131 -7.48 -4.48 -13.82
C ILE A 131 -8.55 -5.14 -12.96
N SER A 132 -9.61 -4.41 -12.64
CA SER A 132 -10.71 -4.96 -11.85
C SER A 132 -12.06 -4.48 -12.37
N TRP A 133 -13.05 -5.36 -12.35
CA TRP A 133 -14.41 -5.05 -12.82
C TRP A 133 -15.45 -5.96 -12.16
N MET A 134 -16.70 -5.51 -12.22
CA MET A 134 -17.86 -6.30 -11.83
C MET A 134 -18.43 -7.06 -13.03
N SER A 135 -18.85 -8.31 -12.85
CA SER A 135 -19.37 -9.12 -13.97
C SER A 135 -20.70 -8.64 -14.53
N HIS A 136 -21.52 -7.95 -13.72
CA HIS A 136 -22.89 -7.53 -14.08
C HIS A 136 -23.03 -6.07 -14.45
N ASP A 137 -22.15 -5.19 -13.97
CA ASP A 137 -22.28 -3.75 -14.21
C ASP A 137 -20.91 -3.11 -14.46
N LEU A 138 -20.57 -2.97 -15.73
CA LEU A 138 -19.36 -2.29 -16.18
C LEU A 138 -19.44 -0.76 -15.98
N LEU A 139 -20.63 -0.20 -15.71
CA LEU A 139 -20.79 1.24 -15.48
C LEU A 139 -20.39 1.62 -14.05
N MET A 140 -20.43 0.68 -13.11
CA MET A 140 -20.10 0.93 -11.71
C MET A 140 -18.59 1.02 -11.41
N GLY A 141 -17.73 0.96 -12.39
CA GLY A 141 -16.29 1.03 -12.19
C GLY A 141 -15.74 -0.14 -11.37
N GLY A 142 -14.53 -0.54 -11.66
CA GLY A 142 -13.79 -1.50 -10.84
C GLY A 142 -13.49 -0.90 -9.46
N MET A 143 -13.21 -1.75 -8.52
CA MET A 143 -12.66 -1.37 -7.23
C MET A 143 -11.39 -0.55 -7.45
N PRO A 144 -11.27 0.68 -6.95
CA PRO A 144 -10.00 1.36 -6.97
C PRO A 144 -9.05 0.61 -6.02
N ILE A 145 -8.19 -0.23 -6.60
CA ILE A 145 -7.03 -0.77 -5.89
C ILE A 145 -6.16 0.40 -5.36
N ALA A 146 -6.35 1.58 -5.93
CA ALA A 146 -5.90 2.86 -5.40
C ALA A 146 -6.23 3.11 -3.92
N ALA A 147 -7.33 2.60 -3.38
CA ALA A 147 -7.58 2.65 -1.94
C ALA A 147 -6.48 1.94 -1.14
N SER A 148 -5.78 0.98 -1.73
CA SER A 148 -4.60 0.34 -1.16
C SER A 148 -3.31 1.15 -1.35
N GLN A 149 -3.35 2.26 -2.09
CA GLN A 149 -2.19 3.10 -2.41
C GLN A 149 -2.23 4.49 -1.80
N VAL A 150 -3.27 4.80 -1.01
CA VAL A 150 -3.32 6.07 -0.30
C VAL A 150 -2.26 6.07 0.79
N GLU A 151 -1.24 6.89 0.61
CA GLU A 151 -0.19 7.09 1.60
C GLU A 151 -0.73 7.86 2.82
N PRO A 152 -0.26 7.59 4.05
CA PRO A 152 -0.52 8.45 5.18
C PRO A 152 0.04 9.84 4.88
N GLU A 153 -0.70 10.89 5.19
CA GLU A 153 -0.08 12.21 5.31
C GLU A 153 1.01 12.12 6.34
N ASP A 154 2.19 12.59 5.99
CA ASP A 154 3.28 12.77 6.92
C ASP A 154 2.90 13.90 7.88
N GLU A 155 2.30 13.55 9.02
CA GLU A 155 2.05 14.49 10.11
C GLU A 155 3.33 14.84 10.88
N GLU A 156 4.52 14.49 10.34
CA GLU A 156 5.79 14.62 11.03
C GLU A 156 6.68 15.76 10.59
N ASN A 157 6.16 16.76 9.90
CA ASN A 157 6.84 18.05 9.82
C ASN A 157 6.41 19.01 10.92
N ASP A 158 6.29 18.52 12.17
CA ASP A 158 6.18 19.39 13.35
C ASP A 158 7.54 19.85 13.91
N GLU A 159 8.62 19.67 13.15
CA GLU A 159 9.91 20.32 13.44
C GLU A 159 10.45 20.88 12.11
N ASP A 160 9.93 21.99 11.69
CA ASP A 160 10.59 23.18 11.18
C ASP A 160 9.65 24.01 10.30
N GLU A 161 9.28 25.17 10.84
CA GLU A 161 8.80 26.29 10.04
C GLU A 161 9.79 26.60 8.91
N ASN A 162 9.23 26.90 7.73
CA ASN A 162 9.88 27.51 6.58
C ASN A 162 10.79 26.61 5.72
N VAL A 163 10.17 25.79 4.90
CA VAL A 163 10.59 25.67 3.50
C VAL A 163 9.34 25.70 2.63
N GLU A 164 9.10 26.82 1.98
CA GLU A 164 8.25 26.90 0.79
C GLU A 164 8.83 25.94 -0.26
N LEU A 165 8.28 24.76 -0.39
CA LEU A 165 8.53 23.88 -1.52
C LEU A 165 7.29 23.89 -2.41
N GLU A 166 7.31 24.89 -3.33
CA GLU A 166 6.60 24.76 -4.59
C GLU A 166 7.13 23.54 -5.34
N THR A 167 6.51 22.40 -5.16
CA THR A 167 6.55 21.29 -6.11
C THR A 167 5.17 20.69 -6.21
N SER A 168 4.47 21.18 -7.22
CA SER A 168 3.23 20.62 -7.74
C SER A 168 3.46 19.20 -8.25
N SER A 169 3.30 18.20 -7.39
CA SER A 169 2.99 16.83 -7.75
C SER A 169 1.57 16.54 -7.30
N PRO A 170 0.68 16.02 -8.17
CA PRO A 170 -0.73 15.78 -7.83
C PRO A 170 -0.95 14.69 -6.77
N GLU A 171 0.08 14.11 -6.20
CA GLU A 171 0.07 12.94 -5.32
C GLU A 171 -0.04 13.26 -3.83
N ILE A 172 0.07 14.55 -3.44
CA ILE A 172 0.20 14.95 -2.02
C ILE A 172 -1.13 15.36 -1.35
N ILE A 173 -2.24 15.45 -2.09
CA ILE A 173 -3.52 15.94 -1.53
C ILE A 173 -4.40 14.82 -0.94
N LEU A 174 -3.87 13.75 -0.37
CA LEU A 174 -4.67 12.53 -0.14
C LEU A 174 -4.86 12.05 1.29
N GLY A 175 -4.28 12.64 2.28
CA GLY A 175 -4.39 12.14 3.65
C GLY A 175 -5.72 12.40 4.35
N ALA A 176 -6.29 13.60 4.22
CA ALA A 176 -7.60 13.91 4.81
C ALA A 176 -8.76 13.14 4.15
N ASN A 177 -8.55 12.65 2.93
CA ASN A 177 -9.53 11.86 2.18
C ASN A 177 -9.44 10.34 2.45
N ARG A 178 -8.49 9.86 3.22
CA ARG A 178 -8.20 8.44 3.35
C ARG A 178 -9.29 7.65 4.07
N SER A 179 -9.70 8.09 5.25
CA SER A 179 -10.87 7.50 5.94
C SER A 179 -12.13 7.65 5.09
N LYS A 180 -12.23 8.75 4.35
CA LYS A 180 -13.29 9.01 3.40
C LYS A 180 -13.22 8.04 2.21
N THR A 181 -12.05 7.85 1.61
CA THR A 181 -11.83 6.93 0.46
C THR A 181 -12.03 5.47 0.85
N ILE A 182 -11.57 5.03 2.03
CA ILE A 182 -11.84 3.68 2.53
C ILE A 182 -13.33 3.52 2.83
N ASN A 183 -13.98 4.51 3.45
CA ASN A 183 -15.41 4.48 3.72
C ASN A 183 -16.26 4.60 2.45
N GLU A 184 -15.83 5.38 1.47
CA GLU A 184 -16.45 5.46 0.15
C GLU A 184 -16.28 4.15 -0.61
N PHE A 185 -15.12 3.54 -0.54
CA PHE A 185 -14.85 2.22 -1.07
C PHE A 185 -15.72 1.15 -0.39
N LEU A 186 -15.75 1.11 0.95
CA LEU A 186 -16.59 0.19 1.71
C LEU A 186 -18.09 0.50 1.51
N SER A 187 -18.48 1.76 1.33
CA SER A 187 -19.84 2.18 1.01
C SER A 187 -20.22 1.79 -0.42
N GLY A 188 -19.32 1.98 -1.38
CA GLY A 188 -19.46 1.52 -2.75
C GLY A 188 -19.62 -0.01 -2.81
N LEU A 189 -18.80 -0.76 -2.07
CA LEU A 189 -18.97 -2.20 -1.90
C LEU A 189 -20.30 -2.55 -1.21
N LYS A 190 -20.77 -1.78 -0.22
CA LYS A 190 -22.08 -1.97 0.40
C LYS A 190 -23.21 -1.77 -0.59
N THR A 191 -23.12 -0.75 -1.43
CA THR A 191 -24.10 -0.48 -2.49
C THR A 191 -24.06 -1.55 -3.57
N MET A 192 -22.87 -2.01 -3.94
CA MET A 192 -22.65 -3.11 -4.88
C MET A 192 -23.16 -4.46 -4.35
N VAL A 193 -23.01 -4.73 -3.07
CA VAL A 193 -23.47 -5.97 -2.42
C VAL A 193 -24.99 -6.01 -2.28
N ASN A 194 -25.65 -4.85 -2.23
CA ASN A 194 -27.12 -4.75 -2.28
C ASN A 194 -27.69 -4.84 -3.70
N ALA A 195 -26.85 -4.76 -4.74
CA ALA A 195 -27.21 -5.05 -6.12
C ALA A 195 -27.01 -6.55 -6.37
N GLU A 196 -28.10 -7.25 -6.51
CA GLU A 196 -28.30 -8.63 -6.93
C GLU A 196 -27.26 -9.70 -6.50
N VAL A 197 -27.81 -10.82 -6.02
CA VAL A 197 -27.19 -11.93 -5.29
C VAL A 197 -26.05 -12.64 -6.02
N ASP A 198 -25.88 -12.48 -7.34
CA ASP A 198 -24.96 -13.29 -8.18
C ASP A 198 -23.87 -12.48 -8.90
N SER A 199 -23.47 -11.33 -8.40
CA SER A 199 -22.39 -10.57 -9.03
C SER A 199 -20.99 -11.02 -8.54
N TYR A 200 -20.10 -11.20 -9.51
CA TYR A 200 -18.69 -11.52 -9.25
C TYR A 200 -17.83 -10.30 -9.51
N PHE A 201 -16.87 -10.11 -8.63
CA PHE A 201 -15.80 -9.15 -8.80
C PHE A 201 -14.56 -9.86 -9.36
N CYS A 202 -14.10 -9.41 -10.53
CA CYS A 202 -12.95 -9.97 -11.20
C CYS A 202 -11.72 -9.09 -11.02
N VAL A 203 -10.58 -9.71 -10.78
CA VAL A 203 -9.26 -9.05 -10.69
C VAL A 203 -8.30 -9.76 -11.62
N LEU A 204 -7.68 -9.00 -12.51
CA LEU A 204 -6.70 -9.47 -13.49
C LEU A 204 -5.42 -8.64 -13.36
N MET A 205 -4.28 -9.30 -13.18
CA MET A 205 -2.98 -8.66 -13.23
C MET A 205 -2.23 -9.11 -14.49
N VAL A 206 -1.82 -8.15 -15.28
CA VAL A 206 -1.10 -8.39 -16.53
C VAL A 206 0.25 -7.68 -16.52
N GLU A 207 1.24 -8.31 -17.16
CA GLU A 207 2.58 -7.77 -17.33
C GLU A 207 3.00 -7.84 -18.79
N LYS A 208 3.47 -6.73 -19.34
CA LYS A 208 4.11 -6.74 -20.67
C LYS A 208 5.51 -7.34 -20.54
N VAL A 209 5.67 -8.58 -20.95
CA VAL A 209 6.95 -9.29 -20.88
C VAL A 209 7.93 -8.77 -21.95
N ASN A 210 7.43 -8.52 -23.16
CA ASN A 210 8.17 -7.95 -24.28
C ASN A 210 7.22 -7.26 -25.28
N ASN A 211 7.74 -6.78 -26.41
CA ASN A 211 6.92 -6.08 -27.38
C ASN A 211 5.85 -6.93 -28.08
N GLY A 212 5.90 -8.25 -27.96
CA GLY A 212 4.93 -9.16 -28.59
C GLY A 212 4.02 -9.87 -27.59
N ARG A 213 4.38 -9.94 -26.30
CA ARG A 213 3.72 -10.81 -25.33
C ARG A 213 3.31 -10.10 -24.04
N ILE A 214 2.09 -10.39 -23.59
CA ILE A 214 1.57 -10.09 -22.25
C ILE A 214 1.47 -11.41 -21.49
N ALA A 215 1.92 -11.41 -20.24
CA ALA A 215 1.67 -12.49 -19.28
C ALA A 215 0.51 -12.13 -18.37
N ILE A 216 -0.35 -13.09 -18.09
CA ILE A 216 -1.34 -13.01 -17.02
C ILE A 216 -0.65 -13.52 -15.75
N LYS A 217 -0.42 -12.62 -14.77
CA LYS A 217 0.24 -12.94 -13.52
C LYS A 217 -0.75 -13.45 -12.47
N TYR A 218 -1.94 -12.85 -12.46
CA TYR A 218 -2.97 -13.16 -11.48
C TYR A 218 -4.34 -13.00 -12.13
N PHE A 219 -5.23 -13.94 -11.90
CA PHE A 219 -6.65 -13.82 -12.24
C PHE A 219 -7.49 -14.53 -11.20
N ARG A 220 -8.47 -13.83 -10.66
CA ARG A 220 -9.50 -14.40 -9.76
C ARG A 220 -10.82 -13.68 -9.95
N SER A 221 -11.87 -14.43 -9.69
CA SER A 221 -13.22 -13.90 -9.53
C SER A 221 -13.71 -14.22 -8.12
N PHE A 222 -14.30 -13.24 -7.47
CA PHE A 222 -14.78 -13.35 -6.09
C PHE A 222 -16.25 -13.02 -6.02
N HIS A 223 -16.98 -13.75 -5.20
CA HIS A 223 -18.32 -13.34 -4.82
C HIS A 223 -18.25 -12.07 -3.96
N ASN A 224 -19.12 -11.08 -4.24
CA ASN A 224 -19.02 -9.75 -3.63
C ASN A 224 -19.04 -9.76 -2.09
N SER A 225 -19.87 -10.59 -1.46
CA SER A 225 -19.98 -10.66 0.00
C SER A 225 -18.70 -11.15 0.67
N ASP A 226 -17.99 -12.09 0.03
CA ASP A 226 -16.75 -12.64 0.56
C ASP A 226 -15.57 -11.69 0.36
N LEU A 227 -15.53 -11.02 -0.79
CA LEU A 227 -14.52 -10.01 -1.07
C LEU A 227 -14.55 -8.89 -0.03
N LYS A 228 -15.75 -8.38 0.27
CA LYS A 228 -15.93 -7.31 1.27
C LYS A 228 -15.36 -7.71 2.62
N LYS A 229 -15.73 -8.89 3.14
CA LYS A 229 -15.22 -9.40 4.42
C LYS A 229 -13.69 -9.51 4.45
N ARG A 230 -13.08 -9.98 3.33
CA ARG A 230 -11.63 -10.14 3.22
C ARG A 230 -10.91 -8.81 3.19
N VAL A 231 -11.44 -7.85 2.43
CA VAL A 231 -10.87 -6.50 2.34
C VAL A 231 -11.01 -5.76 3.67
N GLU A 232 -12.17 -5.83 4.33
CA GLU A 232 -12.35 -5.28 5.68
C GLU A 232 -11.37 -5.93 6.67
N TYR A 233 -11.22 -7.25 6.63
CA TYR A 233 -10.27 -7.97 7.48
C TYR A 233 -8.81 -7.57 7.21
N TRP A 234 -8.45 -7.33 5.95
CA TRP A 234 -7.12 -6.86 5.56
C TRP A 234 -6.82 -5.49 6.16
N PHE A 235 -7.70 -4.51 5.95
CA PHE A 235 -7.50 -3.16 6.46
C PHE A 235 -7.51 -3.12 7.99
N ASN A 236 -8.49 -3.74 8.65
CA ASN A 236 -8.57 -3.81 10.10
C ASN A 236 -7.32 -4.47 10.71
N GLY A 237 -6.77 -5.49 10.04
CA GLY A 237 -5.53 -6.14 10.43
C GLY A 237 -4.30 -5.25 10.33
N LEU A 238 -4.27 -4.34 9.36
CA LEU A 238 -3.15 -3.42 9.11
C LEU A 238 -3.28 -2.06 9.81
N GLU A 239 -4.48 -1.66 10.22
CA GLU A 239 -4.66 -0.40 10.92
C GLU A 239 -3.77 -0.32 12.17
N TRP A 240 -3.00 0.76 12.28
CA TRP A 240 -2.15 1.04 13.42
C TRP A 240 -2.57 2.35 14.10
N PRO A 241 -2.74 2.37 15.41
CA PRO A 241 -3.11 3.58 16.14
C PRO A 241 -1.94 4.56 16.17
N VAL A 242 -2.22 5.82 15.87
CA VAL A 242 -1.27 6.93 15.90
C VAL A 242 -1.94 8.11 16.57
N TYR A 243 -1.25 8.73 17.52
CA TYR A 243 -1.74 9.96 18.12
C TYR A 243 -1.51 11.13 17.17
N SER A 244 -2.60 11.81 16.78
CA SER A 244 -2.54 13.04 15.99
C SER A 244 -2.40 14.25 16.93
N MET A 245 -1.23 14.88 16.92
CA MET A 245 -0.99 16.11 17.69
C MET A 245 -1.93 17.24 17.27
N LYS A 246 -2.27 17.31 15.98
CA LYS A 246 -3.15 18.34 15.42
C LYS A 246 -4.59 18.23 15.90
N ASP A 247 -5.10 17.01 16.04
CA ASP A 247 -6.49 16.76 16.42
C ASP A 247 -6.63 16.38 17.91
N GLY A 248 -5.52 16.21 18.61
CA GLY A 248 -5.51 15.80 20.03
C GLY A 248 -6.14 14.43 20.28
N ARG A 249 -6.19 13.55 19.29
CA ARG A 249 -6.86 12.24 19.41
C ARG A 249 -6.12 11.13 18.67
N MET A 250 -6.39 9.89 19.07
CA MET A 250 -5.90 8.72 18.36
C MET A 250 -6.60 8.60 17.01
N LYS A 251 -5.82 8.41 15.96
CA LYS A 251 -6.27 8.04 14.62
C LYS A 251 -5.75 6.66 14.29
N SER A 252 -6.46 5.94 13.46
CA SER A 252 -6.01 4.64 12.96
C SER A 252 -5.88 4.70 11.44
N SER A 253 -4.80 4.17 10.92
CA SER A 253 -4.57 4.11 9.48
C SER A 253 -3.83 2.85 9.08
N ALA A 254 -4.21 2.29 7.91
CA ALA A 254 -3.55 1.14 7.32
C ALA A 254 -2.59 1.61 6.21
N PRO A 255 -1.36 1.08 6.12
CA PRO A 255 -0.46 1.39 5.03
C PRO A 255 -0.99 0.84 3.71
N SER A 256 -0.72 1.56 2.61
CA SER A 256 -1.03 1.10 1.26
C SER A 256 -0.11 -0.05 0.84
N LEU A 257 -0.47 -0.80 -0.22
CA LEU A 257 0.43 -1.80 -0.80
C LEU A 257 1.73 -1.14 -1.30
N TYR A 258 1.64 0.09 -1.77
CA TYR A 258 2.79 0.87 -2.22
C TYR A 258 3.71 1.24 -1.06
N THR A 259 3.15 1.76 0.03
CA THR A 259 3.91 2.05 1.27
C THR A 259 4.57 0.79 1.80
N ILE A 260 3.85 -0.33 1.86
CA ILE A 260 4.40 -1.61 2.32
C ILE A 260 5.61 -2.01 1.47
N THR A 261 5.48 -1.98 0.13
CA THR A 261 6.60 -2.33 -0.76
C THR A 261 7.77 -1.36 -0.65
N ASN A 262 7.51 -0.06 -0.48
CA ASN A 262 8.54 0.94 -0.23
C ASN A 262 9.34 0.62 1.04
N ILE A 263 8.65 0.26 2.13
CA ILE A 263 9.33 -0.11 3.38
C ILE A 263 10.09 -1.43 3.22
N LEU A 264 9.59 -2.39 2.46
CA LEU A 264 10.24 -3.69 2.30
C LEU A 264 11.52 -3.62 1.43
N ILE A 265 11.53 -2.82 0.36
CA ILE A 265 12.61 -2.86 -0.64
C ILE A 265 13.08 -1.48 -1.14
N GLY A 266 12.46 -0.38 -0.70
CA GLY A 266 12.79 0.97 -1.17
C GLY A 266 14.04 1.55 -0.53
N ASP A 267 14.64 2.53 -1.18
CA ASP A 267 15.74 3.33 -0.66
C ASP A 267 15.19 4.67 -0.16
N ASP A 268 15.58 5.05 1.05
CA ASP A 268 15.17 6.29 1.71
C ASP A 268 15.99 7.50 1.22
N SER A 269 15.32 8.62 0.95
CA SER A 269 15.95 9.88 0.56
C SER A 269 15.11 11.06 1.07
N GLU A 270 15.64 12.27 1.04
CA GLU A 270 14.91 13.51 1.40
C GLU A 270 13.60 13.69 0.61
N LYS A 271 13.55 13.19 -0.63
CA LYS A 271 12.37 13.28 -1.52
C LYS A 271 11.34 12.18 -1.31
N GLY A 272 11.59 11.23 -0.41
CA GLY A 272 10.73 10.09 -0.15
C GLY A 272 11.44 8.74 -0.31
N ILE A 273 10.68 7.68 -0.08
CA ILE A 273 11.15 6.30 -0.20
C ILE A 273 10.79 5.78 -1.59
N SER A 274 11.79 5.39 -2.37
CA SER A 274 11.59 4.94 -3.76
C SER A 274 12.17 3.55 -4.00
N VAL A 275 11.52 2.78 -4.86
CA VAL A 275 11.97 1.45 -5.26
C VAL A 275 12.59 1.52 -6.65
N LYS A 276 13.86 1.13 -6.78
CA LYS A 276 14.58 1.13 -8.05
C LYS A 276 14.22 -0.07 -8.96
N LYS A 277 13.88 -1.21 -8.36
CA LYS A 277 13.59 -2.46 -9.09
C LYS A 277 12.09 -2.72 -9.14
N GLU A 278 11.41 -2.13 -10.12
CA GLU A 278 9.95 -2.23 -10.30
C GLU A 278 9.46 -3.69 -10.43
N SER A 279 10.21 -4.58 -11.06
CA SER A 279 9.84 -5.99 -11.18
C SER A 279 9.74 -6.69 -9.81
N VAL A 280 10.60 -6.32 -8.86
CA VAL A 280 10.55 -6.86 -7.49
C VAL A 280 9.33 -6.32 -6.75
N ARG A 281 8.99 -5.04 -6.96
CA ARG A 281 7.76 -4.44 -6.42
C ARG A 281 6.52 -5.16 -6.92
N VAL A 282 6.42 -5.42 -8.21
CA VAL A 282 5.30 -6.13 -8.85
C VAL A 282 5.10 -7.51 -8.22
N ASN A 283 6.16 -8.28 -8.04
CA ASN A 283 6.07 -9.60 -7.39
C ASN A 283 5.63 -9.51 -5.92
N LEU A 284 6.04 -8.46 -5.19
CA LEU A 284 5.58 -8.24 -3.82
C LEU A 284 4.10 -7.84 -3.78
N ILE A 285 3.65 -6.98 -4.69
CA ILE A 285 2.24 -6.59 -4.81
C ILE A 285 1.39 -7.82 -5.11
N GLU A 286 1.82 -8.71 -6.00
CA GLU A 286 1.12 -9.98 -6.28
C GLU A 286 0.93 -10.80 -5.01
N ARG A 287 1.98 -11.02 -4.22
CA ARG A 287 1.92 -11.75 -2.93
C ARG A 287 1.00 -11.07 -1.91
N LEU A 288 1.03 -9.74 -1.83
CA LEU A 288 0.17 -8.98 -0.91
C LEU A 288 -1.29 -9.00 -1.36
N MET A 289 -1.56 -8.96 -2.67
CA MET A 289 -2.91 -9.10 -3.23
C MET A 289 -3.51 -10.48 -2.90
N GLU A 290 -2.73 -11.56 -2.97
CA GLU A 290 -3.20 -12.88 -2.52
C GLU A 290 -3.62 -12.87 -1.05
N CYS A 291 -2.86 -12.18 -0.17
CA CYS A 291 -3.25 -12.05 1.23
C CYS A 291 -4.52 -11.22 1.41
N MET A 292 -4.65 -10.13 0.67
CA MET A 292 -5.79 -9.21 0.75
C MET A 292 -7.08 -9.83 0.19
N LEU A 293 -7.00 -10.41 -1.00
CA LEU A 293 -8.17 -10.86 -1.77
C LEU A 293 -8.54 -12.33 -1.48
N GLU A 294 -7.56 -13.19 -1.25
CA GLU A 294 -7.79 -14.62 -0.97
C GLU A 294 -7.82 -14.96 0.53
N GLY A 295 -7.44 -13.99 1.39
CA GLY A 295 -7.40 -14.19 2.84
C GLY A 295 -6.25 -15.10 3.29
N LYS A 296 -5.17 -15.18 2.52
CA LYS A 296 -3.96 -15.91 2.93
C LYS A 296 -3.30 -15.22 4.12
N ILE A 297 -2.67 -15.99 4.97
CA ILE A 297 -1.89 -15.48 6.12
C ILE A 297 -0.77 -14.58 5.60
N PHE A 298 -0.58 -13.43 6.25
CA PHE A 298 0.49 -12.51 5.90
C PHE A 298 1.86 -13.20 6.00
N PRO A 299 2.73 -13.10 4.98
CA PRO A 299 3.98 -13.84 4.94
C PRO A 299 4.95 -13.41 6.05
N ARG A 300 5.43 -14.38 6.84
CA ARG A 300 6.38 -14.15 7.93
C ARG A 300 7.68 -13.51 7.46
N ASP A 301 8.16 -13.89 6.29
CA ASP A 301 9.38 -13.36 5.68
C ASP A 301 9.28 -11.85 5.41
N LEU A 302 8.11 -11.35 4.97
CA LEU A 302 7.88 -9.93 4.73
C LEU A 302 7.80 -9.15 6.05
N MET A 303 7.13 -9.69 7.06
CA MET A 303 7.12 -9.10 8.40
C MET A 303 8.54 -9.02 8.97
N GLN A 304 9.31 -10.11 8.91
CA GLN A 304 10.69 -10.13 9.39
C GLN A 304 11.62 -9.20 8.58
N LEU A 305 11.40 -9.09 7.26
CA LEU A 305 12.15 -8.17 6.42
C LEU A 305 11.91 -6.71 6.84
N SER A 306 10.66 -6.33 7.07
CA SER A 306 10.33 -4.97 7.55
C SER A 306 11.03 -4.66 8.87
N PHE A 307 10.95 -5.57 9.86
CA PHE A 307 11.61 -5.41 11.14
C PHE A 307 13.14 -5.36 11.00
N LYS A 308 13.74 -6.21 10.15
CA LYS A 308 15.19 -6.18 9.87
C LYS A 308 15.63 -4.82 9.34
N ARG A 309 14.82 -4.17 8.51
CA ARG A 309 15.15 -2.87 7.93
C ARG A 309 15.08 -1.74 8.96
N VAL A 310 14.04 -1.71 9.79
CA VAL A 310 13.90 -0.68 10.83
C VAL A 310 14.83 -0.88 12.03
N LYS A 311 15.47 -2.04 12.17
CA LYS A 311 16.54 -2.26 13.16
C LYS A 311 17.71 -1.32 12.97
N ASN A 312 18.03 -0.97 11.73
CA ASN A 312 19.12 -0.07 11.40
C ASN A 312 18.56 1.32 11.07
N THR A 313 18.78 2.28 11.96
CA THR A 313 18.35 3.67 11.81
C THR A 313 18.88 4.34 10.53
N ALA A 314 20.02 3.90 10.00
CA ALA A 314 20.55 4.42 8.75
C ALA A 314 19.74 4.02 7.50
N THR A 315 18.88 2.99 7.59
CA THR A 315 18.05 2.55 6.48
C THR A 315 16.92 3.55 6.18
N PHE A 316 16.35 4.16 7.22
CA PHE A 316 15.29 5.16 7.12
C PHE A 316 15.69 6.39 7.93
N ARG A 317 16.54 7.22 7.34
CA ARG A 317 17.06 8.42 8.00
C ARG A 317 16.05 9.56 7.98
N PHE A 318 15.32 9.69 6.87
CA PHE A 318 14.38 10.78 6.64
C PHE A 318 12.94 10.40 6.98
N HIS A 319 12.57 9.11 6.77
CA HIS A 319 11.18 8.64 6.93
C HIS A 319 11.06 7.51 7.98
N GLN A 320 11.76 7.67 9.11
CA GLN A 320 11.82 6.67 10.17
C GLN A 320 10.43 6.35 10.76
N SER A 321 9.61 7.37 10.98
CA SER A 321 8.30 7.21 11.59
C SER A 321 7.35 6.39 10.71
N ILE A 322 7.28 6.71 9.41
CA ILE A 322 6.50 5.93 8.45
C ILE A 322 6.97 4.47 8.43
N ALA A 323 8.29 4.25 8.42
CA ALA A 323 8.87 2.91 8.40
C ALA A 323 8.51 2.13 9.68
N HIS A 324 8.59 2.76 10.84
CA HIS A 324 8.23 2.16 12.11
C HIS A 324 6.72 1.84 12.17
N ARG A 325 5.86 2.80 11.82
CA ARG A 325 4.41 2.60 11.78
C ARG A 325 4.01 1.45 10.86
N THR A 326 4.51 1.48 9.64
CA THR A 326 4.25 0.39 8.68
C THR A 326 4.71 -0.95 9.22
N THR A 327 5.89 -1.02 9.83
CA THR A 327 6.39 -2.26 10.43
C THR A 327 5.48 -2.74 11.57
N CYS A 328 4.99 -1.85 12.44
CA CYS A 328 4.01 -2.19 13.47
C CYS A 328 2.71 -2.74 12.87
N SER A 329 2.20 -2.12 11.78
CA SER A 329 1.04 -2.61 11.04
C SER A 329 1.26 -4.02 10.49
N LEU A 330 2.43 -4.30 9.92
CA LEU A 330 2.76 -5.63 9.39
C LEU A 330 2.89 -6.70 10.49
N ILE A 331 3.49 -6.34 11.62
CA ILE A 331 3.59 -7.23 12.79
C ILE A 331 2.18 -7.51 13.34
N LYS A 332 1.35 -6.47 13.50
CA LYS A 332 -0.05 -6.62 13.93
C LYS A 332 -0.81 -7.54 12.97
N LYS A 333 -0.73 -7.31 11.66
CA LYS A 333 -1.42 -8.13 10.65
C LYS A 333 -1.01 -9.60 10.76
N TYR A 334 0.30 -9.87 10.80
CA TYR A 334 0.82 -11.23 10.94
C TYR A 334 0.32 -11.92 12.22
N LYS A 335 0.39 -11.22 13.37
CA LYS A 335 -0.10 -11.77 14.65
C LYS A 335 -1.61 -11.97 14.66
N THR A 336 -2.39 -11.03 14.09
CA THR A 336 -3.85 -11.15 13.95
C THR A 336 -4.23 -12.35 13.10
N ASP A 337 -3.51 -12.62 12.01
CA ASP A 337 -3.73 -13.80 11.17
C ASP A 337 -3.44 -15.11 11.93
N LEU A 338 -2.54 -15.09 12.90
CA LEU A 338 -2.27 -16.18 13.83
C LEU A 338 -3.21 -16.18 15.05
N LYS A 339 -4.24 -15.31 15.07
CA LYS A 339 -5.18 -15.14 16.17
C LYS A 339 -4.53 -14.68 17.49
N ILE A 340 -3.41 -13.97 17.40
CA ILE A 340 -2.72 -13.35 18.53
C ILE A 340 -3.16 -11.87 18.55
N PRO A 341 -3.91 -11.41 19.56
CA PRO A 341 -4.37 -10.02 19.64
C PRO A 341 -3.19 -9.08 19.90
N VAL A 342 -3.17 -7.94 19.21
CA VAL A 342 -2.15 -6.89 19.38
C VAL A 342 -2.79 -5.56 19.80
N VAL A 343 -3.97 -5.27 19.30
CA VAL A 343 -4.71 -4.02 19.54
C VAL A 343 -6.16 -4.37 19.80
N ASP A 344 -6.78 -3.72 20.78
CA ASP A 344 -8.20 -3.88 21.09
C ASP A 344 -9.10 -3.07 20.14
N LYS A 345 -10.43 -3.10 20.37
CA LYS A 345 -11.42 -2.37 19.56
C LYS A 345 -11.33 -0.83 19.71
N LYS A 346 -10.67 -0.34 20.77
CA LYS A 346 -10.47 1.08 21.02
C LYS A 346 -9.17 1.61 20.44
N GLY A 347 -8.34 0.73 19.86
CA GLY A 347 -7.02 1.08 19.35
C GLY A 347 -5.91 1.03 20.40
N GLU A 348 -6.19 0.48 21.58
CA GLU A 348 -5.16 0.29 22.63
C GLU A 348 -4.33 -0.95 22.34
N ILE A 349 -3.02 -0.83 22.45
CA ILE A 349 -2.08 -1.94 22.23
C ILE A 349 -2.09 -2.83 23.47
N PHE A 350 -2.29 -4.15 23.31
CA PHE A 350 -2.23 -5.11 24.39
C PHE A 350 -0.83 -5.21 25.01
N VAL A 351 -0.76 -5.27 26.33
CA VAL A 351 0.48 -5.57 27.04
C VAL A 351 0.91 -6.98 26.74
N MET A 352 2.14 -7.13 26.26
CA MET A 352 2.75 -8.43 26.02
C MET A 352 3.74 -8.79 27.11
N ASP A 353 3.54 -9.93 27.77
CA ASP A 353 4.43 -10.40 28.81
C ASP A 353 5.64 -11.11 28.22
N ASN A 354 6.52 -10.32 27.60
CA ASN A 354 7.79 -10.83 27.10
C ASN A 354 8.91 -9.79 27.17
N ARG A 355 10.12 -10.29 27.26
CA ARG A 355 11.34 -9.52 27.40
C ARG A 355 11.54 -8.46 26.32
N SER A 356 11.26 -8.78 25.06
CA SER A 356 11.47 -7.86 23.95
C SER A 356 10.53 -6.65 24.01
N PHE A 357 9.26 -6.89 24.31
CA PHE A 357 8.27 -5.84 24.51
C PHE A 357 8.65 -4.92 25.69
N THR A 358 9.11 -5.49 26.80
CA THR A 358 9.53 -4.73 27.98
C THR A 358 10.75 -3.85 27.69
N TYR A 359 11.75 -4.33 26.93
CA TYR A 359 12.87 -3.48 26.51
C TYR A 359 12.45 -2.36 25.56
N GLY A 360 11.45 -2.58 24.71
CA GLY A 360 10.86 -1.52 23.89
C GLY A 360 10.25 -0.41 24.76
N ARG A 361 9.49 -0.78 25.80
CA ARG A 361 8.93 0.17 26.77
C ARG A 361 10.01 0.97 27.47
N ILE A 362 11.06 0.31 27.95
CA ILE A 362 12.22 0.97 28.60
C ILE A 362 12.84 2.02 27.68
N LEU A 363 13.05 1.69 26.40
CA LEU A 363 13.60 2.65 25.45
C LEU A 363 12.71 3.87 25.27
N ALA A 364 11.39 3.68 25.23
CA ALA A 364 10.42 4.78 25.11
C ALA A 364 10.44 5.71 26.33
N VAL A 365 10.70 5.19 27.53
CA VAL A 365 10.83 6.04 28.74
C VAL A 365 12.09 6.93 28.66
N PHE A 366 13.22 6.38 28.23
CA PHE A 366 14.43 7.18 28.03
C PHE A 366 14.27 8.23 26.91
N ASP A 367 13.59 7.87 25.84
CA ASP A 367 13.25 8.79 24.75
C ASP A 367 12.37 9.94 25.25
N GLN A 368 11.36 9.65 26.04
CA GLN A 368 10.44 10.65 26.61
C GLN A 368 11.13 11.59 27.58
N LEU A 369 12.03 11.09 28.45
CA LEU A 369 12.81 11.93 29.38
C LEU A 369 13.66 12.95 28.61
N GLU A 370 14.39 12.52 27.58
CA GLU A 370 15.26 13.41 26.83
C GLU A 370 14.47 14.37 25.95
N SER A 371 13.44 13.90 25.23
CA SER A 371 12.57 14.72 24.39
C SER A 371 11.88 15.82 25.20
N TYR A 372 11.37 15.49 26.40
CA TYR A 372 10.73 16.47 27.25
C TYR A 372 11.72 17.54 27.75
N ALA A 373 12.94 17.13 28.14
CA ALA A 373 14.00 18.08 28.54
C ALA A 373 14.38 19.03 27.38
N MET A 374 14.45 18.53 26.14
CA MET A 374 14.69 19.36 24.96
C MET A 374 13.56 20.37 24.75
N THR A 375 12.30 19.94 24.85
CA THR A 375 11.12 20.81 24.71
C THR A 375 11.09 21.92 25.75
N VAL A 376 11.38 21.59 27.03
CA VAL A 376 11.42 22.58 28.11
C VAL A 376 12.53 23.59 27.88
N LYS A 377 13.71 23.18 27.43
CA LYS A 377 14.81 24.09 27.07
C LYS A 377 14.45 25.04 25.94
N LYS A 378 13.80 24.54 24.89
CA LYS A 378 13.35 25.37 23.73
C LYS A 378 12.35 26.44 24.20
N LYS A 379 11.38 26.11 25.05
CA LYS A 379 10.41 27.07 25.60
C LYS A 379 11.03 28.13 26.51
N GLY A 380 12.15 27.81 27.17
CA GLY A 380 12.88 28.75 28.07
C GLY A 380 13.81 29.72 27.33
N GLY A 381 13.81 29.77 26.02
CA GLY A 381 14.60 30.72 25.22
C GLY A 381 16.11 30.46 25.16
N ASN A 382 16.62 29.40 25.82
CA ASN A 382 18.06 29.09 25.93
C ASN A 382 18.53 27.98 24.95
N GLY A 383 17.83 27.74 23.86
CA GLY A 383 18.20 26.67 22.94
C GLY A 383 18.05 27.05 21.49
N GLU A 384 19.15 26.97 20.74
CA GLU A 384 19.08 26.86 19.30
C GLU A 384 18.18 25.67 18.93
N SER A 385 17.35 25.83 17.92
CA SER A 385 16.52 24.78 17.32
C SER A 385 17.45 23.73 16.68
N SER A 386 18.13 22.91 17.49
CA SER A 386 18.80 21.76 16.92
C SER A 386 17.82 20.59 16.94
N ALA A 387 17.40 20.18 15.76
CA ALA A 387 16.69 18.91 15.48
C ALA A 387 17.60 17.70 15.80
N ARG A 388 18.17 17.68 16.99
CA ARG A 388 19.07 16.63 17.43
C ARG A 388 18.26 15.41 17.85
N PRO A 389 18.48 14.22 17.26
CA PRO A 389 17.83 13.01 17.73
C PRO A 389 18.24 12.68 19.17
N THR A 390 17.32 12.13 19.94
CA THR A 390 17.55 11.65 21.30
C THR A 390 18.63 10.55 21.34
N ASN A 391 19.23 10.32 22.52
CA ASN A 391 20.15 9.19 22.70
C ASN A 391 19.42 7.85 22.50
N ALA A 392 18.13 7.77 22.84
CA ALA A 392 17.30 6.60 22.57
C ALA A 392 17.23 6.29 21.07
N ASN A 393 16.98 7.30 20.23
CA ASN A 393 17.01 7.16 18.78
C ASN A 393 18.40 6.77 18.23
N ARG A 394 19.46 7.39 18.74
CA ARG A 394 20.84 7.08 18.33
C ARG A 394 21.26 5.66 18.70
N LEU A 395 20.82 5.15 19.83
CA LEU A 395 21.16 3.83 20.35
C LEU A 395 20.10 2.77 20.01
N TRP A 396 19.13 3.07 19.13
CA TRP A 396 18.08 2.16 18.69
C TRP A 396 18.61 0.79 18.27
N THR A 397 19.56 0.78 17.33
CA THR A 397 20.20 -0.46 16.83
C THR A 397 20.91 -1.23 17.93
N SER A 398 21.64 -0.51 18.80
CA SER A 398 22.34 -1.10 19.93
C SER A 398 21.39 -1.71 20.94
N MET A 399 20.24 -1.05 21.20
CA MET A 399 19.21 -1.54 22.10
C MET A 399 18.58 -2.84 21.60
N ILE A 400 18.41 -2.98 20.28
CA ILE A 400 17.90 -4.22 19.69
C ILE A 400 18.93 -5.37 19.79
N GLN A 401 20.22 -5.06 19.64
CA GLN A 401 21.27 -6.08 19.62
C GLN A 401 21.76 -6.48 21.01
N SER A 402 21.87 -5.52 21.93
CA SER A 402 22.43 -5.67 23.28
C SER A 402 21.64 -4.85 24.28
N PRO A 403 20.38 -5.24 24.58
CA PRO A 403 19.42 -4.40 25.27
C PRO A 403 19.83 -4.05 26.73
N GLN A 404 20.37 -5.00 27.47
CA GLN A 404 20.80 -4.77 28.86
C GLN A 404 21.94 -3.74 28.94
N LYS A 405 23.00 -3.97 28.16
CA LYS A 405 24.17 -3.07 28.10
C LYS A 405 23.74 -1.66 27.66
N THR A 406 22.87 -1.58 26.66
CA THR A 406 22.40 -0.30 26.11
C THR A 406 21.48 0.43 27.09
N SER A 407 20.64 -0.28 27.85
CA SER A 407 19.82 0.33 28.91
C SER A 407 20.68 1.00 29.98
N MET A 408 21.76 0.34 30.41
CA MET A 408 22.72 0.92 31.36
C MET A 408 23.43 2.16 30.80
N GLU A 409 23.75 2.13 29.52
CA GLU A 409 24.35 3.28 28.82
C GLU A 409 23.37 4.46 28.72
N LEU A 410 22.11 4.17 28.36
CA LEU A 410 21.04 5.18 28.29
C LEU A 410 20.77 5.81 29.65
N GLN A 411 20.78 5.04 30.72
CA GLN A 411 20.60 5.56 32.08
C GLN A 411 21.67 6.62 32.39
N LYS A 412 22.93 6.37 32.06
CA LYS A 412 24.03 7.34 32.23
C LYS A 412 23.85 8.57 31.34
N ARG A 413 23.50 8.38 30.06
CA ARG A 413 23.38 9.50 29.09
C ARG A 413 22.18 10.40 29.36
N THR A 414 21.10 9.88 29.92
CA THR A 414 19.89 10.65 30.26
C THR A 414 19.96 11.35 31.62
N GLU A 415 21.02 11.10 32.41
CA GLU A 415 21.20 11.70 33.72
C GLU A 415 21.20 13.24 33.68
N TYR A 416 21.80 13.84 32.65
CA TYR A 416 21.78 15.30 32.48
C TYR A 416 20.36 15.83 32.25
N ALA A 417 19.56 15.18 31.41
CA ALA A 417 18.17 15.55 31.15
C ALA A 417 17.33 15.43 32.43
N ARG A 418 17.55 14.36 33.18
CA ARG A 418 16.92 14.10 34.48
C ARG A 418 17.27 15.18 35.48
N ALA A 419 18.53 15.50 35.71
CA ALA A 419 19.00 16.54 36.64
C ALA A 419 18.47 17.93 36.28
N PHE A 420 18.34 18.22 34.96
CA PHE A 420 17.74 19.45 34.48
C PHE A 420 16.25 19.51 34.83
N LEU A 421 15.48 18.46 34.56
CA LEU A 421 14.04 18.40 34.81
C LEU A 421 13.68 18.35 36.30
N LEU A 422 14.53 17.78 37.12
CA LEU A 422 14.31 17.77 38.58
C LEU A 422 14.19 19.16 39.19
N LYS A 423 14.76 20.20 38.57
CA LYS A 423 14.70 21.60 39.05
C LYS A 423 13.32 22.23 38.90
N SER A 424 12.57 21.85 37.85
CA SER A 424 11.31 22.49 37.50
C SER A 424 10.14 21.52 37.25
N HIS A 425 10.39 20.25 37.02
CA HIS A 425 9.41 19.22 36.66
C HIS A 425 9.62 17.94 37.47
N LYS A 426 9.77 18.07 38.80
CA LYS A 426 10.11 16.96 39.69
C LYS A 426 9.12 15.80 39.64
N GLY A 427 7.81 16.10 39.59
CA GLY A 427 6.76 15.06 39.51
C GLY A 427 6.88 14.19 38.26
N PHE A 428 7.15 14.80 37.09
CA PHE A 428 7.38 14.07 35.87
C PHE A 428 8.57 13.10 35.96
N VAL A 429 9.70 13.56 36.54
CA VAL A 429 10.90 12.70 36.66
C VAL A 429 10.62 11.52 37.59
N ILE A 430 9.95 11.77 38.74
CA ILE A 430 9.59 10.71 39.71
C ILE A 430 8.70 9.67 39.04
N HIS A 431 7.70 10.10 38.26
CA HIS A 431 6.84 9.17 37.52
C HIS A 431 7.63 8.32 36.50
N MET A 432 8.54 8.93 35.71
CA MET A 432 9.38 8.18 34.76
C MET A 432 10.28 7.17 35.48
N GLU A 433 10.80 7.51 36.66
CA GLU A 433 11.63 6.59 37.47
C GLU A 433 10.82 5.42 38.04
N GLN A 434 9.59 5.67 38.47
CA GLN A 434 8.67 4.61 38.89
C GLN A 434 8.40 3.63 37.77
N VAL A 435 8.04 4.15 36.55
CA VAL A 435 7.81 3.32 35.38
C VAL A 435 9.06 2.51 35.01
N LEU A 436 10.26 3.09 35.03
CA LEU A 436 11.50 2.36 34.80
C LEU A 436 11.74 1.26 35.82
N SER A 437 11.52 1.55 37.13
CA SER A 437 11.69 0.57 38.21
C SER A 437 10.74 -0.63 38.00
N GLU A 438 9.46 -0.37 37.71
CA GLU A 438 8.48 -1.42 37.40
C GLU A 438 8.89 -2.27 36.22
N LEU A 439 9.38 -1.65 35.11
CA LEU A 439 9.81 -2.35 33.92
C LEU A 439 11.08 -3.20 34.15
N PHE A 440 12.03 -2.73 34.94
CA PHE A 440 13.20 -3.51 35.31
C PHE A 440 12.85 -4.66 36.26
N SER A 441 11.93 -4.47 37.20
CA SER A 441 11.41 -5.56 38.03
C SER A 441 10.73 -6.62 37.18
N LYS A 442 9.90 -6.20 36.24
CA LYS A 442 9.24 -7.12 35.28
C LYS A 442 10.24 -7.89 34.42
N LEU A 443 11.34 -7.27 34.00
CA LEU A 443 12.40 -8.01 33.28
C LEU A 443 13.02 -9.12 34.14
N THR A 444 13.19 -8.89 35.43
CA THR A 444 13.71 -9.89 36.38
C THR A 444 12.76 -11.07 36.52
N GLU A 445 11.45 -10.79 36.55
CA GLU A 445 10.40 -11.85 36.59
C GLU A 445 10.31 -12.68 35.31
N LEU A 446 10.55 -12.03 34.14
CA LEU A 446 10.45 -12.67 32.82
C LEU A 446 11.71 -13.43 32.40
N THR A 447 12.77 -13.38 33.20
CA THR A 447 14.06 -13.98 32.85
C THR A 447 14.53 -14.94 33.95
N ASP A 448 14.84 -16.16 33.56
CA ASP A 448 15.51 -17.12 34.44
C ASP A 448 16.97 -16.69 34.70
N GLU A 449 17.55 -17.10 35.82
CA GLU A 449 18.93 -16.82 36.21
C GLU A 449 19.98 -17.21 35.14
N LYS A 450 19.63 -18.18 34.28
CA LYS A 450 20.47 -18.67 33.20
C LYS A 450 20.29 -17.93 31.87
N ASP A 451 19.31 -17.04 31.78
CA ASP A 451 19.00 -16.32 30.54
C ASP A 451 20.01 -15.19 30.30
N ASN A 452 20.51 -15.12 29.06
CA ASN A 452 21.32 -13.99 28.64
C ASN A 452 20.44 -12.75 28.41
N LEU A 453 20.38 -11.89 29.41
CA LEU A 453 19.63 -10.62 29.36
C LEU A 453 20.05 -9.72 28.18
N ASN A 454 21.24 -9.93 27.68
CA ASN A 454 21.81 -9.15 26.58
C ASN A 454 21.62 -9.79 25.18
N ARG A 455 20.87 -10.90 25.08
CA ARG A 455 20.52 -11.47 23.77
C ARG A 455 19.66 -10.48 22.96
N PRO A 456 19.78 -10.46 21.63
CA PRO A 456 18.96 -9.58 20.77
C PRO A 456 17.47 -9.74 21.03
N VAL A 457 16.74 -8.64 20.85
CA VAL A 457 15.27 -8.62 20.94
C VAL A 457 14.63 -8.93 19.59
N ASN A 458 13.38 -9.42 19.62
CA ASN A 458 12.56 -9.69 18.46
C ASN A 458 11.66 -8.51 18.10
N GLU A 459 10.74 -8.73 17.15
CA GLU A 459 9.81 -7.74 16.63
C GLU A 459 8.86 -7.12 17.68
N ASP A 460 8.60 -7.79 18.81
CA ASP A 460 7.74 -7.25 19.88
C ASP A 460 8.36 -6.00 20.54
N PHE A 461 9.65 -5.78 20.37
CA PHE A 461 10.34 -4.60 20.85
C PHE A 461 9.73 -3.30 20.33
N ILE A 462 9.47 -3.22 19.02
CA ILE A 462 8.89 -2.00 18.43
C ILE A 462 7.44 -1.79 18.90
N LEU A 463 6.68 -2.86 19.12
CA LEU A 463 5.33 -2.78 19.68
C LEU A 463 5.38 -2.23 21.11
N GLY A 464 6.33 -2.70 21.93
CA GLY A 464 6.53 -2.22 23.29
C GLY A 464 6.90 -0.74 23.35
N PHE A 465 7.74 -0.27 22.43
CA PHE A 465 8.11 1.13 22.32
C PHE A 465 6.88 2.02 22.05
N TYR A 466 6.06 1.67 21.07
CA TYR A 466 4.86 2.45 20.74
C TYR A 466 3.75 2.31 21.78
N TYR A 467 3.62 1.15 22.43
CA TYR A 467 2.72 0.99 23.58
C TYR A 467 3.04 2.02 24.69
N GLN A 468 4.31 2.11 25.09
CA GLN A 468 4.70 3.02 26.15
C GLN A 468 4.52 4.50 25.75
N LYS A 469 4.77 4.83 24.50
CA LYS A 469 4.48 6.18 23.98
C LYS A 469 2.98 6.49 24.04
N GLN A 470 2.11 5.56 23.68
CA GLN A 470 0.65 5.73 23.81
C GLN A 470 0.24 6.02 25.24
N GLN A 471 0.73 5.25 26.21
CA GLN A 471 0.44 5.48 27.62
C GLN A 471 0.84 6.89 28.13
N PHE A 472 1.91 7.45 27.60
CA PHE A 472 2.30 8.82 27.97
C PHE A 472 1.37 9.89 27.38
N PHE A 473 0.75 9.63 26.24
CA PHE A 473 -0.23 10.54 25.65
C PHE A 473 -1.58 10.47 26.37
N ASP A 474 -2.05 9.27 26.69
CA ASP A 474 -3.32 9.07 27.39
C ASP A 474 -3.31 9.76 28.76
N ASN A 475 -2.22 9.65 29.50
CA ASN A 475 -2.05 10.34 30.79
C ASN A 475 -2.03 11.88 30.63
N LYS A 476 -1.52 12.43 29.54
CA LYS A 476 -1.56 13.88 29.29
C LYS A 476 -2.97 14.39 28.98
N VAL A 477 -3.74 13.62 28.25
CA VAL A 477 -5.13 13.95 27.91
C VAL A 477 -5.98 13.99 29.18
N LEU A 478 -5.85 12.99 30.06
CA LEU A 478 -6.56 12.92 31.33
C LEU A 478 -6.22 14.12 32.24
N GLN A 479 -4.92 14.46 32.40
CA GLN A 479 -4.50 15.62 33.19
C GLN A 479 -5.02 16.94 32.62
N SER A 480 -5.09 17.10 31.31
CA SER A 480 -5.61 18.33 30.68
C SER A 480 -7.14 18.45 30.78
N GLU A 481 -7.86 17.37 30.99
CA GLU A 481 -9.30 17.37 31.24
C GLU A 481 -9.60 17.70 32.73
N ASP A 482 -8.83 17.15 33.63
CA ASP A 482 -8.94 17.46 35.07
C ASP A 482 -8.65 18.95 35.35
N ASP A 483 -7.60 19.53 34.75
CA ASP A 483 -7.26 20.97 34.85
C ASP A 483 -8.38 21.86 34.27
N LYS A 484 -9.14 21.39 33.28
CA LYS A 484 -10.28 22.12 32.70
C LYS A 484 -11.54 22.03 33.55
N VAL A 485 -11.70 20.97 34.32
CA VAL A 485 -12.83 20.79 35.26
C VAL A 485 -12.61 21.68 36.47
N GLU A 486 -11.41 21.66 37.06
CA GLU A 486 -11.07 22.52 38.22
C GLU A 486 -11.16 24.03 37.90
N ASN A 487 -10.81 24.45 36.66
CA ASN A 487 -10.95 25.85 36.21
C ASN A 487 -12.38 26.26 35.85
N LYS A 488 -13.35 25.35 35.85
CA LYS A 488 -14.78 25.66 35.64
C LYS A 488 -15.59 25.69 36.95
N GLU A 489 -15.00 25.17 38.03
CA GLU A 489 -15.60 25.19 39.39
C GLU A 489 -15.10 26.35 40.27
N ASN A 490 -14.11 27.11 39.82
CA ASN A 490 -13.66 28.38 40.39
C ASN A 490 -14.11 29.57 39.54
#